data_3a7e22c6a16bbdf9dcda1a6b53fe01d5
#
_entry.id   3a7e22c6a16bbdf9dcda1a6b53fe01d5
#
_cell.length_a   1.000
_cell.length_b   1.000
_cell.length_c   1.000
_cell.angle_alpha   90.00
_cell.angle_beta   90.00
_cell.angle_gamma   90.00
#
_symmetry.space_group_name_H-M   'P 1'
#
loop_
_entity.id
_entity.type
_entity.pdbx_description
1 polymer ?
#
loop_
_entity_poly.entity_id
_entity_poly.type
_entity_poly.pdbx_seq_one_letter_code
_entity_poly.pdbx_strand_id
1 'polypeptide(L)'
;MRIDQLDADLIELLTDSPMLPVMECARRLGVARGTVSSRLARLHEAGVIRGIVPRIEPAGFGYTLVAFCSVEIIQKYGHDPVATALEEAIPEIVDMYTVTGASDLQLRVVARTPEDLQDIFNRINTVPGVARTSSSFALHEHFQGRTLPLVEACAKAGSGTVQTDQ
;
A
#
# COMPACT_ATOMS: atom_id res chain seq x y z
N MET A 1 6.58 -8.59 -15.98
CA MET A 1 5.34 -8.81 -16.77
C MET A 1 5.00 -7.55 -17.54
N ARG A 2 4.49 -7.64 -18.77
CA ARG A 2 3.99 -6.49 -19.54
C ARG A 2 2.48 -6.35 -19.31
N ILE A 3 2.00 -5.17 -18.94
CA ILE A 3 0.59 -4.82 -18.81
C ILE A 3 0.13 -4.24 -20.17
N ASP A 4 -0.95 -4.76 -20.72
CA ASP A 4 -1.60 -4.20 -21.92
C ASP A 4 -2.91 -3.47 -21.54
N GLN A 5 -3.59 -2.88 -22.54
CA GLN A 5 -4.80 -2.09 -22.28
C GLN A 5 -5.92 -2.93 -21.65
N LEU A 6 -6.12 -4.17 -22.09
CA LEU A 6 -7.15 -5.03 -21.52
C LEU A 6 -6.83 -5.43 -20.05
N ASP A 7 -5.56 -5.56 -19.71
CA ASP A 7 -5.15 -5.76 -18.29
C ASP A 7 -5.46 -4.52 -17.45
N ALA A 8 -5.19 -3.31 -17.99
CA ALA A 8 -5.48 -2.06 -17.31
C ALA A 8 -6.98 -1.88 -17.08
N ASP A 9 -7.79 -2.08 -18.12
CA ASP A 9 -9.25 -1.97 -18.06
C ASP A 9 -9.84 -2.99 -17.05
N LEU A 10 -9.30 -4.20 -17.00
CA LEU A 10 -9.71 -5.23 -16.05
C LEU A 10 -9.34 -4.86 -14.61
N ILE A 11 -8.14 -4.31 -14.38
CA ILE A 11 -7.69 -3.84 -13.06
C ILE A 11 -8.54 -2.65 -12.60
N GLU A 12 -8.82 -1.69 -13.48
CA GLU A 12 -9.71 -0.56 -13.19
C GLU A 12 -11.10 -1.05 -12.77
N LEU A 13 -11.69 -1.94 -13.57
CA LEU A 13 -13.01 -2.51 -13.29
C LEU A 13 -13.08 -3.22 -11.93
N LEU A 14 -12.03 -3.96 -11.56
CA LEU A 14 -11.94 -4.65 -10.26
C LEU A 14 -11.56 -3.71 -9.11
N THR A 15 -10.93 -2.57 -9.40
CA THR A 15 -10.69 -1.53 -8.39
C THR A 15 -11.99 -0.86 -8.00
N ASP A 16 -12.86 -0.58 -8.97
CA ASP A 16 -14.16 0.04 -8.74
C ASP A 16 -15.20 -0.96 -8.20
N SER A 17 -15.10 -2.21 -8.60
CA SER A 17 -16.06 -3.26 -8.24
C SER A 17 -15.34 -4.58 -7.92
N PRO A 18 -14.71 -4.70 -6.73
CA PRO A 18 -13.83 -5.83 -6.39
C PRO A 18 -14.51 -7.20 -6.40
N MET A 19 -15.82 -7.26 -6.16
CA MET A 19 -16.60 -8.49 -6.09
C MET A 19 -17.29 -8.85 -7.41
N LEU A 20 -16.93 -8.17 -8.51
CA LEU A 20 -17.60 -8.40 -9.80
C LEU A 20 -17.29 -9.81 -10.33
N PRO A 21 -18.32 -10.60 -10.68
CA PRO A 21 -18.11 -11.93 -11.24
C PRO A 21 -17.36 -11.89 -12.59
N VAL A 22 -16.52 -12.89 -12.85
CA VAL A 22 -15.73 -13.01 -14.10
C VAL A 22 -16.60 -12.90 -15.35
N MET A 23 -17.82 -13.46 -15.33
CA MET A 23 -18.78 -13.34 -16.42
C MET A 23 -19.17 -11.89 -16.69
N GLU A 24 -19.37 -11.12 -15.65
CA GLU A 24 -19.77 -9.71 -15.77
C GLU A 24 -18.58 -8.84 -16.20
N CYS A 25 -17.35 -9.14 -15.72
CA CYS A 25 -16.14 -8.52 -16.24
C CYS A 25 -16.02 -8.76 -17.76
N ALA A 26 -16.20 -10.00 -18.21
CA ALA A 26 -16.15 -10.35 -19.63
C ALA A 26 -17.17 -9.59 -20.46
N ARG A 27 -18.41 -9.48 -19.96
CA ARG A 27 -19.48 -8.73 -20.60
C ARG A 27 -19.14 -7.24 -20.74
N ARG A 28 -18.64 -6.62 -19.65
CA ARG A 28 -18.30 -5.17 -19.65
C ARG A 28 -17.09 -4.85 -20.52
N LEU A 29 -16.11 -5.76 -20.56
CA LEU A 29 -14.91 -5.59 -21.38
C LEU A 29 -15.07 -6.06 -22.83
N GLY A 30 -16.21 -6.66 -23.18
CA GLY A 30 -16.49 -7.12 -24.55
C GLY A 30 -15.61 -8.30 -24.99
N VAL A 31 -15.16 -9.16 -24.05
CA VAL A 31 -14.27 -10.29 -24.34
C VAL A 31 -14.85 -11.61 -23.82
N ALA A 32 -14.27 -12.74 -24.24
CA ALA A 32 -14.69 -14.04 -23.75
C ALA A 32 -14.35 -14.25 -22.27
N ARG A 33 -15.19 -15.00 -21.52
CA ARG A 33 -14.95 -15.37 -20.13
C ARG A 33 -13.56 -15.99 -19.91
N GLY A 34 -13.14 -16.88 -20.81
CA GLY A 34 -11.82 -17.55 -20.75
C GLY A 34 -10.66 -16.55 -20.81
N THR A 35 -10.82 -15.46 -21.61
CA THR A 35 -9.82 -14.40 -21.70
C THR A 35 -9.66 -13.68 -20.35
N VAL A 36 -10.76 -13.31 -19.69
CA VAL A 36 -10.72 -12.68 -18.36
C VAL A 36 -10.09 -13.63 -17.34
N SER A 37 -10.51 -14.89 -17.30
CA SER A 37 -9.97 -15.87 -16.35
C SER A 37 -8.46 -16.07 -16.52
N SER A 38 -7.97 -16.17 -17.75
CA SER A 38 -6.55 -16.31 -18.07
C SER A 38 -5.76 -15.06 -17.67
N ARG A 39 -6.31 -13.86 -17.91
CA ARG A 39 -5.70 -12.59 -17.51
C ARG A 39 -5.59 -12.46 -16.01
N LEU A 40 -6.65 -12.76 -15.27
CA LEU A 40 -6.65 -12.74 -13.80
C LEU A 40 -5.60 -13.69 -13.23
N ALA A 41 -5.54 -14.93 -13.74
CA ALA A 41 -4.53 -15.88 -13.30
C ALA A 41 -3.10 -15.32 -13.50
N ARG A 42 -2.82 -14.76 -14.68
CA ARG A 42 -1.52 -14.16 -14.99
C ARG A 42 -1.19 -12.94 -14.10
N LEU A 43 -2.17 -12.09 -13.82
CA LEU A 43 -2.01 -10.91 -12.93
C LEU A 43 -1.73 -11.34 -11.48
N HIS A 44 -2.37 -12.41 -11.02
CA HIS A 44 -2.11 -12.99 -9.70
C HIS A 44 -0.73 -13.66 -9.62
N GLU A 45 -0.38 -14.51 -10.59
CA GLU A 45 0.93 -15.18 -10.65
C GLU A 45 2.09 -14.20 -10.71
N ALA A 46 1.91 -13.08 -11.41
CA ALA A 46 2.90 -12.01 -11.49
C ALA A 46 2.91 -11.09 -10.25
N GLY A 47 2.03 -11.29 -9.28
CA GLY A 47 1.92 -10.47 -8.08
C GLY A 47 1.41 -9.05 -8.31
N VAL A 48 0.83 -8.76 -9.50
CA VAL A 48 0.21 -7.46 -9.81
C VAL A 48 -1.07 -7.29 -8.99
N ILE A 49 -1.90 -8.34 -8.95
CA ILE A 49 -3.05 -8.43 -8.05
C ILE A 49 -2.67 -9.43 -6.95
N ARG A 50 -2.44 -8.94 -5.74
CA ARG A 50 -2.09 -9.80 -4.59
C ARG A 50 -3.31 -10.47 -3.96
N GLY A 51 -4.49 -9.88 -4.11
CA GLY A 51 -5.73 -10.37 -3.54
C GLY A 51 -6.82 -9.31 -3.56
N ILE A 52 -8.02 -9.71 -3.17
CA ILE A 52 -9.14 -8.81 -2.94
C ILE A 52 -9.40 -8.82 -1.44
N VAL A 53 -9.08 -7.72 -0.78
CA VAL A 53 -9.26 -7.54 0.66
C VAL A 53 -10.15 -6.32 0.93
N PRO A 54 -10.94 -6.30 2.02
CA PRO A 54 -11.68 -5.12 2.39
C PRO A 54 -10.73 -3.96 2.68
N ARG A 55 -11.03 -2.78 2.17
CA ARG A 55 -10.35 -1.57 2.59
C ARG A 55 -10.95 -1.13 3.92
N ILE A 56 -10.13 -1.21 4.98
CA ILE A 56 -10.53 -0.82 6.33
C ILE A 56 -10.10 0.63 6.54
N GLU A 57 -11.06 1.48 6.93
CA GLU A 57 -10.82 2.89 7.21
C GLU A 57 -10.75 3.11 8.73
N PRO A 58 -9.57 3.41 9.31
CA PRO A 58 -9.40 3.57 10.75
C PRO A 58 -10.30 4.65 11.35
N ALA A 59 -10.57 5.73 10.62
CA ALA A 59 -11.47 6.79 11.07
C ALA A 59 -12.89 6.29 11.33
N GLY A 60 -13.34 5.25 10.62
CA GLY A 60 -14.67 4.63 10.78
C GLY A 60 -14.89 3.98 12.16
N PHE A 61 -13.83 3.69 12.91
CA PHE A 61 -13.88 3.15 14.28
C PHE A 61 -13.05 3.96 15.27
N GLY A 62 -12.91 5.26 14.99
CA GLY A 62 -12.46 6.26 15.95
C GLY A 62 -10.99 6.69 15.85
N TYR A 63 -10.16 6.09 14.99
CA TYR A 63 -8.78 6.53 14.78
C TYR A 63 -8.74 7.62 13.70
N THR A 64 -9.00 8.86 14.11
CA THR A 64 -9.16 10.00 13.20
C THR A 64 -7.89 10.79 12.96
N LEU A 65 -6.85 10.58 13.76
CA LEU A 65 -5.55 11.23 13.60
C LEU A 65 -4.58 10.30 12.88
N VAL A 66 -3.82 10.87 11.95
CA VAL A 66 -2.72 10.20 11.26
C VAL A 66 -1.43 10.97 11.52
N ALA A 67 -0.38 10.25 11.87
CA ALA A 67 0.96 10.82 12.02
C ALA A 67 1.99 9.95 11.30
N PHE A 68 3.08 10.59 10.89
CA PHE A 68 4.28 9.94 10.39
C PHE A 68 5.36 10.05 11.44
N CYS A 69 5.98 8.92 11.78
CA CYS A 69 7.05 8.86 12.77
C CYS A 69 8.30 8.27 12.12
N SER A 70 9.36 9.06 12.10
CA SER A 70 10.70 8.62 11.70
C SER A 70 11.43 8.09 12.92
N VAL A 71 12.04 6.92 12.82
CA VAL A 71 12.75 6.25 13.91
C VAL A 71 14.21 6.07 13.54
N GLU A 72 15.11 6.49 14.42
CA GLU A 72 16.52 6.12 14.40
C GLU A 72 16.72 4.92 15.33
N ILE A 73 17.47 3.91 14.90
CA ILE A 73 17.74 2.71 15.69
C ILE A 73 19.19 2.69 16.21
N ILE A 74 19.37 2.01 17.31
CA ILE A 74 20.69 1.70 17.82
C ILE A 74 21.25 0.54 16.99
N GLN A 75 22.30 0.80 16.19
CA GLN A 75 22.84 -0.12 15.18
C GLN A 75 23.12 -1.55 15.66
N LYS A 76 23.48 -1.74 16.93
CA LYS A 76 23.75 -3.07 17.49
C LYS A 76 22.53 -4.01 17.52
N TYR A 77 21.32 -3.46 17.44
CA TYR A 77 20.07 -4.26 17.46
C TYR A 77 19.66 -4.74 16.08
N GLY A 78 20.06 -4.01 15.00
CA GLY A 78 19.61 -4.29 13.64
C GLY A 78 18.18 -3.83 13.34
N HIS A 79 17.83 -3.74 12.05
CA HIS A 79 16.51 -3.23 11.62
C HIS A 79 15.38 -4.22 11.91
N ASP A 80 15.53 -5.48 11.52
CA ASP A 80 14.46 -6.47 11.60
C ASP A 80 13.99 -6.75 13.03
N PRO A 81 14.87 -6.95 14.05
CA PRO A 81 14.44 -7.14 15.42
C PRO A 81 13.68 -5.94 16.00
N VAL A 82 14.11 -4.70 15.67
CA VAL A 82 13.42 -3.49 16.13
C VAL A 82 12.07 -3.34 15.43
N ALA A 83 11.99 -3.61 14.13
CA ALA A 83 10.74 -3.57 13.38
C ALA A 83 9.74 -4.59 13.94
N THR A 84 10.16 -5.82 14.21
CA THR A 84 9.30 -6.85 14.82
C THR A 84 8.81 -6.43 16.20
N ALA A 85 9.70 -5.88 17.04
CA ALA A 85 9.32 -5.42 18.38
C ALA A 85 8.32 -4.26 18.33
N LEU A 86 8.45 -3.35 17.36
CA LEU A 86 7.50 -2.26 17.13
C LEU A 86 6.15 -2.80 16.65
N GLU A 87 6.13 -3.75 15.71
CA GLU A 87 4.91 -4.39 15.21
C GLU A 87 4.12 -5.07 16.32
N GLU A 88 4.80 -5.83 17.18
CA GLU A 88 4.18 -6.54 18.31
C GLU A 88 3.67 -5.62 19.42
N ALA A 89 4.39 -4.52 19.70
CA ALA A 89 4.09 -3.64 20.82
C ALA A 89 3.08 -2.53 20.49
N ILE A 90 2.97 -2.12 19.22
CA ILE A 90 2.25 -0.90 18.82
C ILE A 90 1.25 -1.21 17.68
N PRO A 91 0.06 -1.70 17.98
CA PRO A 91 -0.95 -2.03 16.97
C PRO A 91 -1.46 -0.82 16.16
N GLU A 92 -1.20 0.39 16.64
CA GLU A 92 -1.54 1.64 15.96
C GLU A 92 -0.60 1.99 14.81
N ILE A 93 0.51 1.25 14.63
CA ILE A 93 1.35 1.34 13.43
C ILE A 93 0.63 0.59 12.30
N VAL A 94 0.21 1.32 11.29
CA VAL A 94 -0.52 0.76 10.14
C VAL A 94 0.35 0.56 8.90
N ASP A 95 1.49 1.27 8.80
CA ASP A 95 2.54 1.02 7.81
C ASP A 95 3.92 1.23 8.43
N MET A 96 4.89 0.43 7.99
CA MET A 96 6.29 0.54 8.40
C MET A 96 7.22 0.24 7.22
N TYR A 97 8.22 1.08 7.04
CA TYR A 97 9.23 0.95 5.98
C TYR A 97 10.62 1.16 6.56
N THR A 98 11.59 0.34 6.14
CA THR A 98 13.00 0.69 6.27
C THR A 98 13.33 1.71 5.19
N VAL A 99 13.96 2.81 5.59
CA VAL A 99 14.25 3.94 4.70
C VAL A 99 15.73 4.27 4.69
N THR A 100 16.17 4.96 3.65
CA THR A 100 17.50 5.55 3.57
C THR A 100 17.46 7.01 3.99
N GLY A 101 18.53 7.55 4.55
CA GLY A 101 18.65 8.96 4.93
C GLY A 101 18.92 9.17 6.40
N ALA A 102 18.29 10.16 7.02
CA ALA A 102 18.51 10.55 8.39
C ALA A 102 17.87 9.63 9.44
N SER A 103 16.96 8.78 9.03
CA SER A 103 16.27 7.80 9.89
C SER A 103 16.36 6.39 9.28
N ASP A 104 16.14 5.37 10.10
CA ASP A 104 16.20 3.96 9.72
C ASP A 104 14.83 3.40 9.36
N LEU A 105 13.78 3.81 10.10
CA LEU A 105 12.40 3.38 9.85
C LEU A 105 11.49 4.59 9.68
N GLN A 106 10.47 4.44 8.83
CA GLN A 106 9.35 5.37 8.67
C GLN A 106 8.05 4.65 8.96
N LEU A 107 7.31 5.16 9.93
CA LEU A 107 6.03 4.61 10.39
C LEU A 107 4.90 5.53 9.98
N ARG A 108 3.74 4.94 9.65
CA ARG A 108 2.46 5.63 9.66
C ARG A 108 1.66 5.12 10.85
N VAL A 109 1.25 6.04 11.71
CA VAL A 109 0.59 5.76 13.00
C VAL A 109 -0.78 6.40 12.98
N VAL A 110 -1.78 5.71 13.54
CA VAL A 110 -3.13 6.23 13.72
C VAL A 110 -3.45 6.36 15.21
N ALA A 111 -4.24 7.37 15.57
CA ALA A 111 -4.65 7.62 16.95
C ALA A 111 -6.06 8.20 17.02
N ARG A 112 -6.68 8.15 18.18
CA ARG A 112 -8.03 8.68 18.44
C ARG A 112 -8.02 10.13 18.85
N THR A 113 -7.08 10.50 19.73
CA THR A 113 -6.91 11.85 20.27
C THR A 113 -5.44 12.26 20.24
N PRO A 114 -5.12 13.55 20.40
CA PRO A 114 -3.73 13.98 20.56
C PRO A 114 -3.01 13.35 21.76
N GLU A 115 -3.74 13.13 22.87
CA GLU A 115 -3.21 12.49 24.08
C GLU A 115 -2.88 11.03 23.80
N ASP A 116 -3.78 10.29 23.12
CA ASP A 116 -3.57 8.92 22.68
C ASP A 116 -2.32 8.81 21.78
N LEU A 117 -2.16 9.76 20.84
CA LEU A 117 -0.99 9.81 19.99
C LEU A 117 0.32 10.07 20.78
N GLN A 118 0.28 10.92 21.80
CA GLN A 118 1.44 11.13 22.66
C GLN A 118 1.82 9.85 23.42
N ASP A 119 0.83 9.11 23.91
CA ASP A 119 1.06 7.83 24.58
C ASP A 119 1.63 6.77 23.63
N ILE A 120 1.17 6.74 22.38
CA ILE A 120 1.74 5.87 21.35
C ILE A 120 3.21 6.21 21.11
N PHE A 121 3.57 7.48 20.96
CA PHE A 121 4.97 7.89 20.79
C PHE A 121 5.83 7.55 22.02
N ASN A 122 5.30 7.68 23.22
CA ASN A 122 5.98 7.25 24.43
C ASN A 122 6.26 5.74 24.40
N ARG A 123 5.29 4.92 24.01
CA ARG A 123 5.47 3.47 23.85
C ARG A 123 6.51 3.13 22.79
N ILE A 124 6.48 3.80 21.62
CA ILE A 124 7.50 3.62 20.56
C ILE A 124 8.90 3.89 21.10
N ASN A 125 9.08 4.98 21.86
CA ASN A 125 10.39 5.35 22.43
C ASN A 125 10.89 4.37 23.50
N THR A 126 10.02 3.53 24.09
CA THR A 126 10.41 2.52 25.07
C THR A 126 10.80 1.18 24.44
N VAL A 127 10.56 0.99 23.13
CA VAL A 127 10.91 -0.25 22.43
C VAL A 127 12.44 -0.41 22.39
N PRO A 128 12.98 -1.56 22.82
CA PRO A 128 14.41 -1.80 22.80
C PRO A 128 15.00 -1.64 21.39
N GLY A 129 16.04 -0.83 21.29
CA GLY A 129 16.70 -0.55 20.00
C GLY A 129 16.24 0.74 19.32
N VAL A 130 15.17 1.37 19.75
CA VAL A 130 14.82 2.73 19.34
C VAL A 130 15.78 3.73 20.01
N ALA A 131 16.48 4.53 19.23
CA ALA A 131 17.41 5.56 19.70
C ALA A 131 16.72 6.93 19.81
N ARG A 132 15.94 7.27 18.79
CA ARG A 132 15.28 8.57 18.67
C ARG A 132 14.09 8.48 17.74
N THR A 133 13.09 9.30 17.99
CA THR A 133 11.94 9.49 17.09
C THR A 133 11.75 10.95 16.73
N SER A 134 11.20 11.17 15.54
CA SER A 134 10.72 12.46 15.07
C SER A 134 9.36 12.25 14.40
N SER A 135 8.37 13.07 14.73
CA SER A 135 7.01 12.89 14.25
C SER A 135 6.44 14.15 13.60
N SER A 136 5.54 13.92 12.64
CA SER A 136 4.75 14.97 11.98
C SER A 136 3.30 14.51 11.84
N PHE A 137 2.35 15.43 11.97
CA PHE A 137 0.92 15.17 11.79
C PHE A 137 0.52 15.33 10.33
N ALA A 138 -0.30 14.43 9.83
CA ALA A 138 -1.01 14.63 8.59
C ALA A 138 -2.20 15.58 8.82
N LEU A 139 -2.11 16.79 8.30
CA LEU A 139 -3.20 17.77 8.41
C LEU A 139 -4.35 17.45 7.45
N HIS A 140 -4.03 16.84 6.31
CA HIS A 140 -5.00 16.46 5.30
C HIS A 140 -4.44 15.31 4.45
N GLU A 141 -5.26 14.29 4.19
CA GLU A 141 -4.95 13.23 3.25
C GLU A 141 -5.57 13.58 1.89
N HIS A 142 -4.73 13.76 0.87
CA HIS A 142 -5.20 14.01 -0.50
C HIS A 142 -5.57 12.71 -1.21
N PHE A 143 -4.79 11.64 -1.02
CA PHE A 143 -5.05 10.29 -1.54
C PHE A 143 -4.14 9.26 -0.88
N GLN A 144 -4.56 8.01 -0.88
CA GLN A 144 -3.79 6.87 -0.39
C GLN A 144 -3.87 5.72 -1.39
N GLY A 145 -2.73 5.01 -1.60
CA GLY A 145 -2.69 3.81 -2.43
C GLY A 145 -3.08 4.02 -3.89
N ARG A 146 -2.84 5.21 -4.46
CA ARG A 146 -3.19 5.57 -5.83
C ARG A 146 -2.27 4.89 -6.85
N THR A 147 -2.57 3.62 -7.18
CA THR A 147 -1.75 2.78 -8.08
C THR A 147 -2.31 2.70 -9.50
N LEU A 148 -3.61 2.94 -9.71
CA LEU A 148 -4.26 2.82 -11.03
C LEU A 148 -3.58 3.64 -12.14
N PRO A 149 -3.17 4.92 -11.94
CA PRO A 149 -2.45 5.67 -12.96
C PRO A 149 -1.11 5.06 -13.39
N LEU A 150 -0.46 4.27 -12.52
CA LEU A 150 0.76 3.54 -12.88
C LEU A 150 0.45 2.38 -13.84
N VAL A 151 -0.67 1.68 -13.60
CA VAL A 151 -1.15 0.59 -14.48
C VAL A 151 -1.45 1.15 -15.87
N GLU A 152 -2.19 2.25 -15.95
CA GLU A 152 -2.51 2.94 -17.22
C GLU A 152 -1.25 3.40 -17.97
N ALA A 153 -0.28 3.98 -17.25
CA ALA A 153 0.98 4.41 -17.84
C ALA A 153 1.76 3.22 -18.44
N CYS A 154 1.78 2.08 -17.73
CA CYS A 154 2.41 0.85 -18.22
C CYS A 154 1.72 0.31 -19.47
N ALA A 155 0.39 0.33 -19.52
CA ALA A 155 -0.37 -0.12 -20.68
C ALA A 155 -0.08 0.76 -21.92
N LYS A 156 -0.08 2.09 -21.76
CA LYS A 156 0.25 3.05 -22.83
C LYS A 156 1.68 2.87 -23.36
N ALA A 157 2.67 2.72 -22.48
CA ALA A 157 4.06 2.47 -22.86
C ALA A 157 4.22 1.15 -23.63
N GLY A 158 3.42 0.13 -23.29
CA GLY A 158 3.38 -1.14 -23.97
C GLY A 158 2.79 -1.08 -25.40
N SER A 159 1.92 -0.12 -25.66
CA SER A 159 1.29 0.08 -26.97
C SER A 159 2.18 0.86 -27.98
N GLY A 160 3.14 1.63 -27.48
CA GLY A 160 3.99 2.50 -28.32
C GLY A 160 5.20 1.82 -28.99
N THR A 161 5.43 0.52 -28.80
CA THR A 161 6.62 -0.17 -29.36
C THR A 161 6.34 -0.92 -30.67
N VAL A 162 5.26 -0.61 -31.38
CA VAL A 162 4.93 -1.18 -32.69
C VAL A 162 4.92 -0.09 -33.76
N GLN A 163 5.96 0.72 -33.83
CA GLN A 163 6.27 1.53 -35.03
C GLN A 163 7.77 1.77 -35.08
N THR A 164 8.44 0.96 -35.85
CA THR A 164 9.56 1.22 -36.76
C THR A 164 10.25 -0.10 -37.09
N ASP A 165 10.09 -0.67 -38.29
CA ASP A 165 11.02 -0.47 -39.41
C ASP A 165 10.38 -1.02 -40.66
N GLN A 166 10.19 -0.15 -41.63
CA GLN A 166 10.22 -0.46 -43.07
C GLN A 166 11.20 0.48 -43.74
#